data_999eb47058495d28ea32425723641c92
#
_entry.id   999eb47058495d28ea32425723641c92
#
_cell.length_a   1.000
_cell.length_b   1.000
_cell.length_c   1.000
_cell.angle_alpha   90.00
_cell.angle_beta   90.00
_cell.angle_gamma   90.00
#
_symmetry.space_group_name_H-M   'P 1'
#
loop_
_entity.id
_entity.type
_entity.pdbx_description
1 polymer ?
#
loop_
_entity_poly.entity_id
_entity_poly.type
_entity_poly.pdbx_seq_one_letter_code
_entity_poly.pdbx_strand_id
1 'polypeptide(L)'
;MHIEAKNFTFFVKKTLNNYFINKKVLDVGSGDINGNNKELFTDCHYHGNDVMSAPNVTIVSKTKDLPFEDDSFDTIVSTECFEHDPEYIESFKKIYKMLKPDGLFFFTCASTGREEHGTRKSHADWSYGTIANLSDMQDYYKNITQHDLNDVLNLDESFTVWNTYYNSDSYDLYFLGIKKGVNKVDQIELYNEKYVINTSDLNKILINTPKKQLINTKENITNTFHKRSYGSNVLLRKF
;
A
#
# COMPACT_ATOMS: atom_id res chain seq x y z
N MET A 1 -11.93 -2.96 0.48
CA MET A 1 -10.78 -3.30 1.34
C MET A 1 -11.05 -4.66 2.01
N HIS A 2 -10.22 -5.66 1.74
CA HIS A 2 -10.33 -7.00 2.33
C HIS A 2 -9.74 -7.04 3.75
N ILE A 3 -9.92 -8.17 4.46
CA ILE A 3 -9.60 -8.26 5.89
C ILE A 3 -8.10 -8.10 6.18
N GLU A 4 -7.24 -8.58 5.30
CA GLU A 4 -5.78 -8.51 5.46
C GLU A 4 -5.29 -7.06 5.38
N ALA A 5 -5.78 -6.28 4.40
CA ALA A 5 -5.50 -4.85 4.30
C ALA A 5 -6.03 -4.10 5.53
N LYS A 6 -7.23 -4.45 6.01
CA LYS A 6 -7.82 -3.86 7.23
C LYS A 6 -6.96 -4.16 8.46
N ASN A 7 -6.48 -5.37 8.63
CA ASN A 7 -5.60 -5.74 9.74
C ASN A 7 -4.31 -4.93 9.73
N PHE A 8 -3.70 -4.73 8.57
CA PHE A 8 -2.53 -3.88 8.45
C PHE A 8 -2.82 -2.43 8.86
N THR A 9 -3.92 -1.83 8.39
CA THR A 9 -4.26 -0.45 8.79
C THR A 9 -4.51 -0.32 10.29
N PHE A 10 -5.12 -1.31 10.92
CA PHE A 10 -5.26 -1.36 12.39
C PHE A 10 -3.93 -1.50 13.12
N PHE A 11 -3.01 -2.31 12.60
CA PHE A 11 -1.66 -2.40 13.14
C PHE A 11 -0.96 -1.05 13.09
N VAL A 12 -0.99 -0.35 11.94
CA VAL A 12 -0.38 0.98 11.81
C VAL A 12 -0.99 1.96 12.82
N LYS A 13 -2.33 1.98 12.96
CA LYS A 13 -2.99 2.79 13.98
C LYS A 13 -2.53 2.45 15.40
N LYS A 14 -2.46 1.17 15.76
CA LYS A 14 -2.03 0.72 17.09
C LYS A 14 -0.59 1.15 17.40
N THR A 15 0.29 1.03 16.40
CA THR A 15 1.72 1.31 16.56
C THR A 15 2.02 2.81 16.54
N LEU A 16 1.32 3.56 15.68
CA LEU A 16 1.58 4.97 15.38
C LEU A 16 0.35 5.85 15.64
N ASN A 17 -0.34 5.62 16.76
CA ASN A 17 -1.63 6.22 17.09
C ASN A 17 -1.66 7.76 17.00
N ASN A 18 -0.53 8.42 17.25
CA ASN A 18 -0.42 9.88 17.18
C ASN A 18 -0.70 10.45 15.78
N TYR A 19 -0.58 9.64 14.73
CA TYR A 19 -0.89 10.03 13.34
C TYR A 19 -2.39 9.89 12.99
N PHE A 20 -3.21 9.40 13.92
CA PHE A 20 -4.64 9.13 13.72
C PHE A 20 -5.56 10.03 14.54
N ILE A 21 -5.00 10.99 15.29
CA ILE A 21 -5.77 11.88 16.18
C ILE A 21 -5.37 13.33 15.94
N ASN A 22 -6.36 14.22 15.71
CA ASN A 22 -6.16 15.65 15.47
C ASN A 22 -5.17 15.93 14.33
N LYS A 23 -5.33 15.26 13.19
CA LYS A 23 -4.46 15.37 12.01
C LYS A 23 -5.21 15.83 10.78
N LYS A 24 -4.49 16.42 9.83
CA LYS A 24 -4.96 16.58 8.46
C LYS A 24 -4.59 15.34 7.66
N VAL A 25 -5.60 14.64 7.18
CA VAL A 25 -5.50 13.32 6.56
C VAL A 25 -5.95 13.37 5.11
N LEU A 26 -5.21 12.71 4.23
CA LEU A 26 -5.63 12.36 2.88
C LEU A 26 -5.75 10.84 2.75
N ASP A 27 -6.90 10.38 2.28
CA ASP A 27 -7.14 8.99 1.90
C ASP A 27 -7.28 8.91 0.37
N VAL A 28 -6.33 8.26 -0.26
CA VAL A 28 -6.22 8.12 -1.72
C VAL A 28 -6.88 6.82 -2.15
N GLY A 29 -7.83 6.90 -3.10
CA GLY A 29 -8.70 5.78 -3.43
C GLY A 29 -9.72 5.53 -2.32
N SER A 30 -10.32 6.60 -1.79
CA SER A 30 -11.16 6.54 -0.58
C SER A 30 -12.57 6.07 -0.83
N GLY A 31 -12.96 5.82 -2.07
CA GLY A 31 -14.30 5.39 -2.41
C GLY A 31 -14.66 4.06 -1.75
N ASP A 32 -15.80 4.03 -1.05
CA ASP A 32 -16.22 2.88 -0.25
C ASP A 32 -16.93 1.83 -1.11
N ILE A 33 -16.16 0.91 -1.72
CA ILE A 33 -16.70 -0.28 -2.39
C ILE A 33 -17.01 -1.37 -1.34
N ASN A 34 -16.08 -1.61 -0.42
CA ASN A 34 -16.16 -2.70 0.55
C ASN A 34 -15.44 -2.38 1.88
N GLY A 35 -15.48 -1.12 2.30
CA GLY A 35 -14.86 -0.59 3.52
C GLY A 35 -13.95 0.61 3.24
N ASN A 36 -13.65 1.36 4.28
CA ASN A 36 -12.88 2.60 4.21
C ASN A 36 -11.97 2.78 5.42
N ASN A 37 -11.04 3.75 5.32
CA ASN A 37 -10.10 4.06 6.40
C ASN A 37 -10.60 5.15 7.35
N LYS A 38 -11.68 5.87 7.02
CA LYS A 38 -12.15 7.03 7.77
C LYS A 38 -12.40 6.74 9.24
N GLU A 39 -12.91 5.55 9.56
CA GLU A 39 -13.18 5.10 10.92
C GLU A 39 -11.93 4.98 11.81
N LEU A 40 -10.75 4.94 11.21
CA LEU A 40 -9.48 4.88 11.94
C LEU A 40 -9.11 6.23 12.56
N PHE A 41 -9.61 7.34 12.00
CA PHE A 41 -9.18 8.69 12.33
C PHE A 41 -10.17 9.38 13.29
N THR A 42 -9.63 9.97 14.37
CA THR A 42 -10.42 10.64 15.40
C THR A 42 -10.10 12.14 15.39
N ASP A 43 -11.13 13.00 15.34
CA ASP A 43 -11.00 14.45 15.34
C ASP A 43 -10.04 15.00 14.26
N CYS A 44 -10.03 14.35 13.09
CA CYS A 44 -9.14 14.67 11.98
C CYS A 44 -9.84 15.49 10.88
N HIS A 45 -9.10 16.38 10.24
CA HIS A 45 -9.53 16.98 8.99
C HIS A 45 -9.29 15.99 7.85
N TYR A 46 -10.30 15.18 7.56
CA TYR A 46 -10.22 14.09 6.60
C TYR A 46 -10.64 14.53 5.19
N HIS A 47 -9.76 14.27 4.22
CA HIS A 47 -9.99 14.44 2.79
C HIS A 47 -9.92 13.08 2.10
N GLY A 48 -11.01 12.68 1.48
CA GLY A 48 -11.06 11.48 0.66
C GLY A 48 -10.93 11.84 -0.82
N ASN A 49 -10.03 11.18 -1.53
CA ASN A 49 -9.83 11.35 -2.97
C ASN A 49 -10.15 10.08 -3.73
N ASP A 50 -10.87 10.22 -4.82
CA ASP A 50 -11.04 9.16 -5.83
C ASP A 50 -11.33 9.76 -7.20
N VAL A 51 -11.33 8.96 -8.26
CA VAL A 51 -11.60 9.40 -9.64
C VAL A 51 -13.10 9.51 -9.97
N MET A 52 -13.95 9.08 -9.05
CA MET A 52 -15.41 9.15 -9.16
C MET A 52 -16.03 9.59 -7.82
N SER A 53 -17.18 10.24 -7.90
CA SER A 53 -17.97 10.55 -6.69
C SER A 53 -18.53 9.29 -6.06
N ALA A 54 -18.26 9.09 -4.79
CA ALA A 54 -18.67 7.93 -4.01
C ALA A 54 -18.73 8.29 -2.51
N PRO A 55 -19.29 7.43 -1.65
CA PRO A 55 -19.17 7.62 -0.21
C PRO A 55 -17.71 7.81 0.22
N ASN A 56 -17.45 8.72 1.15
CA ASN A 56 -16.13 9.16 1.64
C ASN A 56 -15.27 9.98 0.65
N VAL A 57 -15.64 10.13 -0.60
CA VAL A 57 -14.93 10.96 -1.57
C VAL A 57 -15.35 12.42 -1.38
N THR A 58 -14.41 13.27 -1.01
CA THR A 58 -14.60 14.73 -0.90
C THR A 58 -14.00 15.48 -2.09
N ILE A 59 -13.08 14.84 -2.82
CA ILE A 59 -12.40 15.42 -3.98
C ILE A 59 -12.36 14.38 -5.10
N VAL A 60 -13.02 14.67 -6.22
CA VAL A 60 -12.97 13.85 -7.43
C VAL A 60 -11.83 14.34 -8.31
N SER A 61 -10.76 13.59 -8.38
CA SER A 61 -9.55 13.89 -9.16
C SER A 61 -8.66 12.66 -9.25
N LYS A 62 -7.82 12.59 -10.27
CA LYS A 62 -6.65 11.72 -10.23
C LYS A 62 -5.69 12.18 -9.13
N THR A 63 -5.03 11.27 -8.47
CA THR A 63 -4.15 11.58 -7.33
C THR A 63 -3.01 12.53 -7.70
N LYS A 64 -2.40 12.35 -8.89
CA LYS A 64 -1.34 13.22 -9.40
C LYS A 64 -1.77 14.68 -9.59
N ASP A 65 -3.06 14.91 -9.80
CA ASP A 65 -3.65 16.24 -10.11
C ASP A 65 -4.31 16.91 -8.89
N LEU A 66 -4.14 16.36 -7.70
CA LEU A 66 -4.71 16.92 -6.47
C LEU A 66 -4.22 18.34 -6.22
N PRO A 67 -5.15 19.30 -5.94
CA PRO A 67 -4.85 20.74 -5.85
C PRO A 67 -4.33 21.17 -4.47
N PHE A 68 -3.51 20.31 -3.84
CA PHE A 68 -2.93 20.64 -2.54
C PHE A 68 -1.47 21.06 -2.68
N GLU A 69 -1.08 22.02 -1.83
CA GLU A 69 0.28 22.47 -1.68
C GLU A 69 1.18 21.37 -1.10
N ASP A 70 2.48 21.55 -1.28
CA ASP A 70 3.47 20.71 -0.63
C ASP A 70 3.32 20.80 0.91
N ASP A 71 3.72 19.75 1.61
CA ASP A 71 3.68 19.66 3.08
C ASP A 71 2.29 19.97 3.70
N SER A 72 1.22 19.54 3.04
CA SER A 72 -0.17 19.81 3.45
C SER A 72 -0.71 18.83 4.49
N PHE A 73 -0.27 17.56 4.47
CA PHE A 73 -0.89 16.48 5.24
C PHE A 73 0.03 15.90 6.28
N ASP A 74 -0.51 15.62 7.47
CA ASP A 74 0.19 14.90 8.54
C ASP A 74 0.21 13.39 8.29
N THR A 75 -0.86 12.86 7.68
CA THR A 75 -1.00 11.45 7.35
C THR A 75 -1.63 11.30 5.96
N ILE A 76 -1.03 10.43 5.14
CA ILE A 76 -1.61 10.01 3.87
C ILE A 76 -1.76 8.49 3.91
N VAL A 77 -2.93 7.99 3.53
CA VAL A 77 -3.25 6.56 3.47
C VAL A 77 -3.81 6.20 2.11
N SER A 78 -3.60 4.97 1.67
CA SER A 78 -4.26 4.38 0.51
C SER A 78 -4.44 2.88 0.72
N THR A 79 -5.56 2.33 0.27
CA THR A 79 -5.79 0.89 0.35
C THR A 79 -6.38 0.37 -0.94
N GLU A 80 -5.68 -0.60 -1.57
CA GLU A 80 -6.14 -1.29 -2.79
C GLU A 80 -6.51 -0.29 -3.92
N CYS A 81 -5.58 0.60 -4.26
CA CYS A 81 -5.81 1.68 -5.22
C CYS A 81 -4.74 1.75 -6.31
N PHE A 82 -3.47 1.69 -5.95
CA PHE A 82 -2.38 1.99 -6.88
C PHE A 82 -2.20 0.97 -8.00
N GLU A 83 -2.63 -0.27 -7.81
CA GLU A 83 -2.69 -1.29 -8.86
C GLU A 83 -3.61 -0.91 -10.02
N HIS A 84 -4.56 0.01 -9.79
CA HIS A 84 -5.52 0.52 -10.77
C HIS A 84 -5.15 1.90 -11.31
N ASP A 85 -4.06 2.52 -10.82
CA ASP A 85 -3.61 3.85 -11.25
C ASP A 85 -2.49 3.72 -12.30
N PRO A 86 -2.77 3.97 -13.61
CA PRO A 86 -1.74 3.93 -14.64
C PRO A 86 -0.65 4.99 -14.46
N GLU A 87 -0.93 6.01 -13.66
CA GLU A 87 -0.03 7.12 -13.35
C GLU A 87 0.50 7.05 -11.91
N TYR A 88 0.59 5.83 -11.33
CA TYR A 88 1.01 5.61 -9.95
C TYR A 88 2.37 6.24 -9.61
N ILE A 89 3.27 6.33 -10.58
CA ILE A 89 4.58 6.98 -10.41
C ILE A 89 4.42 8.47 -10.04
N GLU A 90 3.62 9.18 -10.82
CA GLU A 90 3.31 10.60 -10.60
C GLU A 90 2.50 10.79 -9.32
N SER A 91 1.58 9.86 -9.05
CA SER A 91 0.79 9.84 -7.82
C SER A 91 1.67 9.69 -6.58
N PHE A 92 2.62 8.77 -6.55
CA PHE A 92 3.58 8.64 -5.45
C PHE A 92 4.43 9.89 -5.26
N LYS A 93 4.92 10.51 -6.35
CA LYS A 93 5.69 11.77 -6.27
C LYS A 93 4.83 12.90 -5.70
N LYS A 94 3.57 13.00 -6.12
CA LYS A 94 2.63 14.02 -5.61
C LYS A 94 2.32 13.78 -4.14
N ILE A 95 2.05 12.53 -3.73
CA ILE A 95 1.83 12.14 -2.34
C ILE A 95 3.03 12.53 -1.47
N TYR A 96 4.24 12.19 -1.90
CA TYR A 96 5.45 12.52 -1.15
C TYR A 96 5.63 14.04 -0.97
N LYS A 97 5.33 14.85 -1.99
CA LYS A 97 5.36 16.30 -1.88
C LYS A 97 4.32 16.83 -0.89
N MET A 98 3.07 16.35 -0.99
CA MET A 98 1.98 16.76 -0.10
C MET A 98 2.15 16.30 1.36
N LEU A 99 2.95 15.27 1.61
CA LEU A 99 3.23 14.79 2.96
C LEU A 99 4.17 15.73 3.68
N LYS A 100 3.83 16.16 4.90
CA LYS A 100 4.69 17.00 5.75
C LYS A 100 5.99 16.28 6.13
N PRO A 101 7.08 17.02 6.41
CA PRO A 101 8.20 16.47 7.17
C PRO A 101 7.70 15.79 8.46
N ASP A 102 8.23 14.64 8.82
CA ASP A 102 7.76 13.77 9.92
C ASP A 102 6.34 13.21 9.73
N GLY A 103 5.70 13.40 8.58
CA GLY A 103 4.39 12.86 8.26
C GLY A 103 4.42 11.35 7.95
N LEU A 104 3.31 10.68 8.19
CA LEU A 104 3.14 9.25 7.94
C LEU A 104 2.48 9.01 6.57
N PHE A 105 3.10 8.17 5.75
CA PHE A 105 2.49 7.56 4.57
C PHE A 105 2.44 6.04 4.73
N PHE A 106 1.27 5.46 4.54
CA PHE A 106 1.12 4.00 4.52
C PHE A 106 0.05 3.58 3.51
N PHE A 107 0.25 2.39 2.91
CA PHE A 107 -0.71 1.88 1.95
C PHE A 107 -0.68 0.35 1.84
N THR A 108 -1.72 -0.20 1.20
CA THR A 108 -1.77 -1.57 0.67
C THR A 108 -2.11 -1.52 -0.81
N CYS A 109 -1.57 -2.44 -1.58
CA CYS A 109 -1.94 -2.63 -2.98
C CYS A 109 -1.61 -4.05 -3.45
N ALA A 110 -2.21 -4.47 -4.55
CA ALA A 110 -1.91 -5.73 -5.18
C ALA A 110 -0.44 -5.83 -5.60
N SER A 111 0.17 -7.00 -5.38
CA SER A 111 1.57 -7.28 -5.67
C SER A 111 1.74 -8.61 -6.39
N THR A 112 2.99 -9.06 -6.53
CA THR A 112 3.37 -10.26 -7.28
C THR A 112 2.51 -11.46 -6.91
N GLY A 113 1.84 -12.05 -7.91
CA GLY A 113 0.96 -13.21 -7.74
C GLY A 113 -0.52 -12.87 -7.57
N ARG A 114 -0.89 -11.61 -7.33
CA ARG A 114 -2.30 -11.19 -7.30
C ARG A 114 -2.92 -11.27 -8.70
N GLU A 115 -4.07 -11.89 -8.79
CA GLU A 115 -4.83 -11.98 -10.05
C GLU A 115 -5.40 -10.61 -10.45
N GLU A 116 -5.43 -10.33 -11.77
CA GLU A 116 -6.02 -9.13 -12.31
C GLU A 116 -7.48 -8.99 -11.87
N HIS A 117 -7.83 -7.80 -11.41
CA HIS A 117 -9.20 -7.44 -11.05
C HIS A 117 -9.44 -5.94 -11.29
N GLY A 118 -10.70 -5.50 -11.18
CA GLY A 118 -11.06 -4.10 -11.38
C GLY A 118 -10.90 -3.60 -12.83
N THR A 119 -10.78 -4.49 -13.81
CA THR A 119 -10.77 -4.16 -15.24
C THR A 119 -12.06 -4.64 -15.93
N ARG A 120 -12.33 -4.18 -17.15
CA ARG A 120 -13.47 -4.68 -17.93
C ARG A 120 -13.45 -6.19 -18.17
N LYS A 121 -12.27 -6.82 -18.04
CA LYS A 121 -12.08 -8.27 -18.24
C LYS A 121 -12.28 -9.06 -16.96
N SER A 122 -12.11 -8.43 -15.81
CA SER A 122 -12.17 -9.11 -14.52
C SER A 122 -12.65 -8.19 -13.40
N HIS A 123 -13.85 -8.48 -12.87
CA HIS A 123 -14.45 -7.75 -11.74
C HIS A 123 -14.46 -6.23 -11.92
N ALA A 124 -15.10 -5.75 -12.99
CA ALA A 124 -15.14 -4.33 -13.36
C ALA A 124 -15.67 -3.40 -12.24
N ASP A 125 -16.51 -3.93 -11.37
CA ASP A 125 -17.11 -3.25 -10.22
C ASP A 125 -16.14 -3.06 -9.04
N TRP A 126 -14.91 -3.54 -9.13
CA TRP A 126 -13.90 -3.40 -8.06
C TRP A 126 -12.98 -2.19 -8.24
N SER A 127 -13.14 -1.42 -9.31
CA SER A 127 -12.36 -0.20 -9.55
C SER A 127 -13.26 0.94 -10.02
N TYR A 128 -13.17 2.09 -9.34
CA TYR A 128 -13.91 3.28 -9.76
C TYR A 128 -13.43 3.86 -11.09
N GLY A 129 -12.18 3.66 -11.47
CA GLY A 129 -11.68 4.01 -12.80
C GLY A 129 -12.41 3.25 -13.91
N THR A 130 -12.71 1.98 -13.68
CA THR A 130 -13.47 1.14 -14.60
C THR A 130 -14.96 1.48 -14.59
N ILE A 131 -15.56 1.64 -13.40
CA ILE A 131 -16.97 2.03 -13.25
C ILE A 131 -17.25 3.38 -13.93
N ALA A 132 -16.33 4.34 -13.78
CA ALA A 132 -16.43 5.67 -14.41
C ALA A 132 -16.08 5.67 -15.91
N ASN A 133 -15.75 4.52 -16.50
CA ASN A 133 -15.34 4.38 -17.91
C ASN A 133 -14.16 5.28 -18.31
N LEU A 134 -13.19 5.49 -17.43
CA LEU A 134 -11.99 6.24 -17.73
C LEU A 134 -11.10 5.43 -18.66
N SER A 135 -10.88 5.95 -19.88
CA SER A 135 -10.26 5.21 -20.98
C SER A 135 -8.87 4.67 -20.71
N ASP A 136 -8.11 5.36 -19.85
CA ASP A 136 -6.76 5.00 -19.43
C ASP A 136 -6.71 4.08 -18.20
N MET A 137 -7.81 3.97 -17.44
CA MET A 137 -7.87 3.16 -16.21
C MET A 137 -8.65 1.85 -16.39
N GLN A 138 -9.70 1.83 -17.24
CA GLN A 138 -10.68 0.73 -17.32
C GLN A 138 -10.11 -0.66 -17.68
N ASP A 139 -8.92 -0.72 -18.25
CA ASP A 139 -8.22 -1.96 -18.60
C ASP A 139 -6.80 -2.00 -18.00
N TYR A 140 -6.48 -1.06 -17.11
CA TYR A 140 -5.19 -1.02 -16.46
C TYR A 140 -5.20 -1.80 -15.15
N TYR A 141 -4.18 -2.63 -15.00
CA TYR A 141 -3.87 -3.32 -13.73
C TYR A 141 -2.37 -3.60 -13.67
N LYS A 142 -1.77 -3.36 -12.52
CA LYS A 142 -0.35 -3.65 -12.30
C LYS A 142 -0.10 -4.12 -10.88
N ASN A 143 0.52 -5.26 -10.72
CA ASN A 143 1.10 -5.68 -9.46
C ASN A 143 2.32 -4.82 -9.12
N ILE A 144 2.25 -4.08 -8.00
CA ILE A 144 3.29 -3.16 -7.55
C ILE A 144 4.21 -3.87 -6.57
N THR A 145 5.51 -3.59 -6.67
CA THR A 145 6.55 -4.19 -5.84
C THR A 145 7.33 -3.12 -5.08
N GLN A 146 8.12 -3.53 -4.08
CA GLN A 146 9.07 -2.61 -3.43
C GLN A 146 10.05 -2.00 -4.44
N HIS A 147 10.42 -2.74 -5.48
CA HIS A 147 11.34 -2.23 -6.50
C HIS A 147 10.72 -1.06 -7.27
N ASP A 148 9.44 -1.18 -7.65
CA ASP A 148 8.72 -0.07 -8.28
C ASP A 148 8.71 1.18 -7.38
N LEU A 149 8.58 1.04 -6.06
CA LEU A 149 8.64 2.17 -5.13
C LEU A 149 10.02 2.81 -5.07
N ASN A 150 11.09 2.01 -5.01
CA ASN A 150 12.47 2.50 -4.99
C ASN A 150 12.85 3.23 -6.29
N ASP A 151 12.29 2.82 -7.42
CA ASP A 151 12.52 3.49 -8.71
C ASP A 151 11.86 4.88 -8.77
N VAL A 152 10.79 5.08 -8.00
CA VAL A 152 10.07 6.36 -7.92
C VAL A 152 10.66 7.29 -6.87
N LEU A 153 10.91 6.74 -5.68
CA LEU A 153 11.41 7.44 -4.50
C LEU A 153 12.56 6.62 -3.92
N ASN A 154 13.75 7.19 -3.84
CA ASN A 154 14.80 6.56 -3.03
C ASN A 154 14.31 6.50 -1.58
N LEU A 155 13.85 5.32 -1.14
CA LEU A 155 13.17 5.19 0.16
C LEU A 155 14.09 5.52 1.33
N ASP A 156 15.37 5.16 1.26
CA ASP A 156 16.37 5.47 2.29
C ASP A 156 16.69 6.97 2.36
N GLU A 157 16.58 7.68 1.26
CA GLU A 157 16.77 9.14 1.23
C GLU A 157 15.49 9.90 1.58
N SER A 158 14.32 9.33 1.30
CA SER A 158 13.02 9.99 1.42
C SER A 158 12.40 9.84 2.81
N PHE A 159 12.64 8.70 3.49
CA PHE A 159 12.02 8.40 4.76
C PHE A 159 13.05 8.25 5.89
N THR A 160 12.71 8.70 7.09
CA THR A 160 13.53 8.48 8.30
C THR A 160 13.48 7.01 8.69
N VAL A 161 12.32 6.41 8.57
CA VAL A 161 12.07 4.98 8.77
C VAL A 161 11.00 4.54 7.79
N TRP A 162 11.18 3.35 7.21
CA TRP A 162 10.19 2.75 6.33
C TRP A 162 10.27 1.23 6.40
N ASN A 163 9.16 0.58 6.11
CA ASN A 163 9.07 -0.87 5.97
C ASN A 163 8.14 -1.25 4.82
N THR A 164 8.44 -2.34 4.17
CA THR A 164 7.54 -3.01 3.23
C THR A 164 7.33 -4.46 3.66
N TYR A 165 6.12 -4.94 3.48
CA TYR A 165 5.72 -6.30 3.80
C TYR A 165 5.00 -6.90 2.60
N TYR A 166 5.16 -8.19 2.42
CA TYR A 166 4.42 -8.96 1.42
C TYR A 166 3.52 -9.97 2.12
N ASN A 167 2.23 -9.92 1.85
CA ASN A 167 1.28 -10.89 2.34
C ASN A 167 1.10 -12.02 1.32
N SER A 168 1.52 -13.24 1.68
CA SER A 168 1.46 -14.40 0.79
C SER A 168 0.06 -14.98 0.63
N ASP A 169 -0.90 -14.63 1.48
CA ASP A 169 -2.28 -15.11 1.38
C ASP A 169 -3.10 -14.26 0.41
N SER A 170 -2.95 -12.94 0.49
CA SER A 170 -3.65 -11.99 -0.37
C SER A 170 -2.82 -11.49 -1.55
N TYR A 171 -1.52 -11.80 -1.59
CA TYR A 171 -0.57 -11.34 -2.61
C TYR A 171 -0.45 -9.81 -2.70
N ASP A 172 -0.48 -9.14 -1.55
CA ASP A 172 -0.40 -7.70 -1.46
C ASP A 172 0.97 -7.24 -0.98
N LEU A 173 1.31 -6.02 -1.39
CA LEU A 173 2.36 -5.22 -0.82
C LEU A 173 1.76 -4.27 0.20
N TYR A 174 2.35 -4.22 1.39
CA TYR A 174 2.09 -3.21 2.40
C TYR A 174 3.31 -2.34 2.58
N PHE A 175 3.10 -1.05 2.70
CA PHE A 175 4.13 -0.06 2.95
C PHE A 175 3.75 0.83 4.11
N LEU A 176 4.72 1.20 4.92
CA LEU A 176 4.63 2.34 5.82
C LEU A 176 5.96 3.09 5.86
N GLY A 177 5.90 4.41 5.93
CA GLY A 177 7.08 5.27 6.01
C GLY A 177 6.79 6.61 6.66
N ILE A 178 7.75 7.11 7.43
CA ILE A 178 7.72 8.46 8.00
C ILE A 178 8.69 9.32 7.19
N LYS A 179 8.16 10.37 6.52
CA LYS A 179 8.96 11.29 5.69
C LYS A 179 10.06 11.91 6.53
N LYS A 180 11.27 12.04 5.96
CA LYS A 180 12.36 12.74 6.62
C LYS A 180 11.96 14.13 7.08
N GLY A 181 12.28 14.43 8.33
CA GLY A 181 11.99 15.66 9.01
C GLY A 181 13.02 15.99 10.09
N VAL A 182 12.58 16.64 11.15
CA VAL A 182 13.43 17.06 12.25
C VAL A 182 13.44 16.06 13.42
N ASN A 183 12.40 15.24 13.52
CA ASN A 183 12.27 14.28 14.61
C ASN A 183 13.05 13.00 14.30
N LYS A 184 13.70 12.46 15.32
CA LYS A 184 14.32 11.14 15.23
C LYS A 184 13.25 10.09 15.51
N VAL A 185 13.05 9.19 14.55
CA VAL A 185 12.26 7.98 14.72
C VAL A 185 13.22 6.81 14.55
N ASP A 186 13.53 6.15 15.68
CA ASP A 186 14.59 5.13 15.66
C ASP A 186 14.13 3.78 15.12
N GLN A 187 12.87 3.41 15.38
CA GLN A 187 12.30 2.13 14.93
C GLN A 187 10.77 2.19 14.82
N ILE A 188 10.22 1.40 13.92
CA ILE A 188 8.81 1.03 13.89
C ILE A 188 8.72 -0.46 14.24
N GLU A 189 7.78 -0.83 15.10
CA GLU A 189 7.49 -2.22 15.40
C GLU A 189 7.20 -2.97 14.09
N LEU A 190 7.83 -4.13 13.90
CA LEU A 190 7.62 -4.94 12.69
C LEU A 190 6.22 -5.53 12.71
N TYR A 191 5.53 -5.38 11.61
CA TYR A 191 4.27 -6.06 11.39
C TYR A 191 4.49 -7.57 11.35
N ASN A 192 3.78 -8.29 12.19
CA ASN A 192 3.94 -9.72 12.35
C ASN A 192 2.57 -10.39 12.38
N GLU A 193 1.98 -10.54 11.21
CA GLU A 193 0.79 -11.36 11.01
C GLU A 193 1.11 -12.65 10.29
N LYS A 194 0.18 -13.58 10.39
CA LYS A 194 0.22 -14.85 9.68
C LYS A 194 0.41 -14.61 8.17
N TYR A 195 1.43 -15.26 7.61
CA TYR A 195 1.81 -15.20 6.17
C TYR A 195 2.32 -13.84 5.66
N VAL A 196 2.60 -12.90 6.52
CA VAL A 196 3.22 -11.62 6.15
C VAL A 196 4.71 -11.66 6.45
N ILE A 197 5.50 -11.23 5.51
CA ILE A 197 6.96 -11.16 5.62
C ILE A 197 7.47 -9.79 5.18
N ASN A 198 8.57 -9.36 5.77
CA ASN A 198 9.27 -8.19 5.29
C ASN A 198 9.83 -8.46 3.87
N THR A 199 9.65 -7.55 2.94
CA THR A 199 10.05 -7.75 1.54
C THR A 199 11.57 -7.83 1.36
N SER A 200 12.36 -7.28 2.28
CA SER A 200 13.81 -7.48 2.28
C SER A 200 14.19 -8.95 2.49
N ASP A 201 13.46 -9.66 3.34
CA ASP A 201 13.65 -11.08 3.56
C ASP A 201 13.09 -11.91 2.39
N LEU A 202 11.95 -11.50 1.82
CA LEU A 202 11.42 -12.07 0.60
C LEU A 202 12.44 -11.99 -0.54
N ASN A 203 13.06 -10.84 -0.76
CA ASN A 203 14.08 -10.65 -1.79
C ASN A 203 15.28 -11.58 -1.59
N LYS A 204 15.77 -11.74 -0.35
CA LYS A 204 16.84 -12.70 -0.04
C LYS A 204 16.44 -14.15 -0.38
N ILE A 205 15.20 -14.52 -0.11
CA ILE A 205 14.66 -15.84 -0.42
C ILE A 205 14.57 -16.04 -1.93
N LEU A 206 14.04 -15.08 -2.67
CA LEU A 206 13.88 -15.14 -4.13
C LEU A 206 15.23 -15.19 -4.86
N ILE A 207 16.21 -14.37 -4.46
CA ILE A 207 17.57 -14.37 -5.06
C ILE A 207 18.25 -15.73 -4.88
N ASN A 208 18.05 -16.38 -3.72
CA ASN A 208 18.67 -17.66 -3.41
C ASN A 208 17.88 -18.88 -3.92
N THR A 209 16.74 -18.68 -4.58
CA THR A 209 15.91 -19.76 -5.11
C THR A 209 16.27 -20.04 -6.57
N PRO A 210 16.58 -21.29 -6.95
CA PRO A 210 16.90 -21.65 -8.33
C PRO A 210 15.78 -21.25 -9.30
N LYS A 211 16.13 -20.58 -10.41
CA LYS A 211 15.18 -20.06 -11.41
C LYS A 211 14.16 -21.11 -11.91
N LYS A 212 14.49 -22.39 -11.94
CA LYS A 212 13.58 -23.48 -12.32
C LYS A 212 12.40 -23.68 -11.34
N GLN A 213 12.47 -23.13 -10.11
CA GLN A 213 11.40 -23.21 -9.12
C GLN A 213 10.47 -22.00 -9.14
N LEU A 214 10.77 -20.96 -9.94
CA LEU A 214 10.00 -19.70 -9.99
C LEU A 214 8.99 -19.64 -11.15
N ILE A 215 8.73 -20.78 -11.85
CA ILE A 215 7.97 -20.80 -13.12
C ILE A 215 6.46 -20.64 -12.93
N ASN A 216 5.90 -20.89 -11.73
CA ASN A 216 4.51 -20.56 -11.39
C ASN A 216 4.50 -19.68 -10.15
N THR A 217 4.24 -18.39 -10.36
CA THR A 217 4.45 -17.37 -9.33
C THR A 217 3.66 -17.60 -8.04
N LYS A 218 2.40 -18.03 -8.13
CA LYS A 218 1.53 -18.20 -6.97
C LYS A 218 1.93 -19.42 -6.11
N GLU A 219 2.03 -20.58 -6.70
CA GLU A 219 2.42 -21.83 -5.99
C GLU A 219 3.89 -21.81 -5.55
N ASN A 220 4.77 -21.19 -6.33
CA ASN A 220 6.21 -21.20 -6.03
C ASN A 220 6.60 -20.24 -4.93
N ILE A 221 5.98 -19.06 -4.81
CA ILE A 221 6.21 -18.18 -3.67
C ILE A 221 5.76 -18.90 -2.39
N THR A 222 4.54 -19.42 -2.37
CA THR A 222 4.01 -20.17 -1.20
C THR A 222 4.86 -21.38 -0.86
N ASN A 223 5.27 -22.20 -1.85
CA ASN A 223 6.11 -23.36 -1.62
C ASN A 223 7.55 -23.03 -1.22
N THR A 224 8.10 -21.92 -1.69
CA THR A 224 9.42 -21.43 -1.29
C THR A 224 9.44 -21.06 0.18
N PHE A 225 8.38 -20.39 0.65
CA PHE A 225 8.22 -20.05 2.06
C PHE A 225 8.07 -21.28 2.95
N HIS A 226 7.30 -22.27 2.51
CA HIS A 226 7.12 -23.52 3.28
C HIS A 226 8.41 -24.34 3.42
N LYS A 227 9.24 -24.40 2.39
CA LYS A 227 10.47 -25.21 2.42
C LYS A 227 11.59 -24.58 3.24
N ARG A 228 11.58 -23.26 3.50
CA ARG A 228 12.64 -22.57 4.23
C ARG A 228 12.32 -22.21 5.68
N SER A 229 11.08 -22.39 6.11
CA SER A 229 10.67 -22.12 7.50
C SER A 229 11.35 -23.03 8.54
N TYR A 230 12.06 -24.08 8.12
CA TYR A 230 12.76 -25.01 9.02
C TYR A 230 14.19 -24.59 9.41
N GLY A 231 14.70 -23.47 8.93
CA GLY A 231 16.10 -23.09 9.21
C GLY A 231 16.41 -21.61 9.37
N SER A 232 15.45 -20.74 9.26
CA SER A 232 15.64 -19.29 9.47
C SER A 232 14.45 -18.75 10.24
N ASN A 233 14.68 -17.76 11.11
CA ASN A 233 13.67 -17.08 11.94
C ASN A 233 12.56 -16.33 11.17
N VAL A 234 12.25 -16.74 9.97
CA VAL A 234 11.11 -16.26 9.18
C VAL A 234 9.92 -17.12 9.60
N LEU A 235 9.09 -16.56 10.46
CA LEU A 235 7.87 -17.21 10.96
C LEU A 235 6.79 -17.24 9.86
N LEU A 236 6.87 -18.26 9.01
CA LEU A 236 5.74 -18.69 8.20
C LEU A 236 5.02 -19.80 8.95
N ARG A 237 3.95 -19.48 9.65
CA ARG A 237 3.08 -20.49 10.26
C ARG A 237 1.88 -20.73 9.35
N LYS A 238 1.74 -21.96 8.86
CA LYS A 238 0.46 -22.50 8.42
C LYS A 238 -0.35 -22.90 9.64
N PHE A 239 -1.61 -22.54 9.67
CA PHE A 239 -2.63 -23.21 10.45
C PHE A 239 -3.63 -23.83 9.52
#